data_751f6b15f7ff49f3bae6d5ead0a7e3f6
#
_entry.id   751f6b15f7ff49f3bae6d5ead0a7e3f6
#
_cell.length_a   1.000
_cell.length_b   1.000
_cell.length_c   1.000
_cell.angle_alpha   90.00
_cell.angle_beta   90.00
_cell.angle_gamma   90.00
#
_symmetry.space_group_name_H-M   'P 1'
#
loop_
_entity.id
_entity.type
_entity.pdbx_description
1 polymer ?
#
loop_
_entity_poly.entity_id
_entity_poly.type
_entity_poly.pdbx_seq_one_letter_code
_entity_poly.pdbx_strand_id
1 'polypeptide(L)'
;MVRFLKIFTLFFCGFIYAQEESVHSVYFEFDKYTLDETQAKNAVNFIKNADSTRIESIQIFGYTDDVGKEAYNFKLSTDRATAIQNCLIQGGITKKIIVTIEGKGRILI
;
A
#
# COMPACT_ATOMS: atom_id res chain seq x y z
N MET A 1 -17.19 12.15 -9.54
CA MET A 1 -15.75 12.16 -9.82
C MET A 1 -15.10 10.96 -9.16
N VAL A 2 -14.34 10.22 -9.93
CA VAL A 2 -13.71 9.00 -9.42
C VAL A 2 -12.38 9.37 -8.79
N ARG A 3 -12.14 8.82 -7.61
CA ARG A 3 -10.89 9.05 -6.90
C ARG A 3 -10.31 7.72 -6.45
N PHE A 4 -9.06 7.48 -6.83
CA PHE A 4 -8.35 6.28 -6.44
C PHE A 4 -7.24 6.62 -5.47
N LEU A 5 -7.03 5.74 -4.49
CA LEU A 5 -5.92 5.84 -3.57
C LEU A 5 -5.05 4.61 -3.75
N LYS A 6 -3.77 4.84 -3.86
CA LYS A 6 -2.79 3.77 -3.96
C LYS A 6 -1.83 3.85 -2.79
N ILE A 7 -1.52 2.73 -2.20
CA ILE A 7 -0.58 2.63 -1.10
C ILE A 7 0.55 1.72 -1.52
N PHE A 8 1.76 2.21 -1.46
CA PHE A 8 2.95 1.45 -1.80
C PHE A 8 3.74 1.16 -0.55
N THR A 9 4.43 0.03 -0.52
CA THR A 9 5.24 -0.38 0.62
C THR A 9 6.69 -0.02 0.45
N LEU A 10 7.03 0.68 -0.62
CA LEU A 10 8.39 1.11 -0.88
C LEU A 10 8.29 2.36 -1.73
N PHE A 11 9.33 3.18 -1.66
CA PHE A 11 9.38 4.37 -2.47
C PHE A 11 9.15 4.07 -3.93
N PHE A 12 8.26 4.79 -4.53
CA PHE A 12 7.97 4.66 -5.95
C PHE A 12 7.57 5.99 -6.50
N CYS A 13 8.13 6.33 -7.63
CA CYS A 13 7.74 7.53 -8.34
C CYS A 13 6.66 7.15 -9.34
N GLY A 14 5.43 7.34 -8.94
CA GLY A 14 4.31 7.04 -9.80
C GLY A 14 4.06 8.17 -10.76
N PHE A 15 3.24 7.90 -11.75
CA PHE A 15 2.76 8.95 -12.62
C PHE A 15 1.27 9.09 -12.44
N ILE A 16 0.81 10.27 -12.72
CA ILE A 16 -0.57 10.64 -12.45
C ILE A 16 -1.32 10.70 -13.75
N TYR A 17 -2.44 10.05 -13.77
CA TYR A 17 -3.34 10.10 -14.89
C TYR A 17 -4.32 11.24 -14.73
N ALA A 18 -5.17 11.39 -15.72
CA ALA A 18 -6.21 12.40 -15.68
C ALA A 18 -7.17 12.21 -14.54
N GLN A 19 -7.30 10.98 -14.04
CA GLN A 19 -8.14 10.70 -12.89
C GLN A 19 -7.47 11.21 -11.63
N GLU A 20 -8.27 11.56 -10.66
CA GLU A 20 -7.73 11.97 -9.38
C GLU A 20 -7.19 10.76 -8.64
N GLU A 21 -5.91 10.71 -8.47
CA GLU A 21 -5.24 9.69 -7.70
C GLU A 21 -4.43 10.34 -6.61
N SER A 22 -4.47 9.73 -5.44
CA SER A 22 -3.57 10.10 -4.34
C SER A 22 -2.75 8.88 -4.01
N VAL A 23 -1.47 9.08 -3.78
CA VAL A 23 -0.55 7.98 -3.49
C VAL A 23 0.08 8.22 -2.13
N HIS A 24 0.13 7.16 -1.34
CA HIS A 24 0.79 7.18 -0.05
C HIS A 24 1.75 6.01 -0.01
N SER A 25 2.98 6.28 0.38
CA SER A 25 4.02 5.25 0.47
C SER A 25 4.23 4.87 1.92
N VAL A 26 4.35 3.58 2.15
CA VAL A 26 4.61 3.01 3.47
C VAL A 26 5.91 2.23 3.38
N TYR A 27 6.79 2.40 4.35
CA TYR A 27 8.10 1.78 4.32
C TYR A 27 8.22 0.72 5.39
N PHE A 28 8.89 -0.37 5.02
CA PHE A 28 9.18 -1.47 5.93
C PHE A 28 10.68 -1.57 6.11
N GLU A 29 11.07 -2.08 7.27
CA GLU A 29 12.47 -2.41 7.48
C GLU A 29 12.88 -3.55 6.57
N PHE A 30 14.18 -3.62 6.30
CA PHE A 30 14.74 -4.66 5.46
C PHE A 30 14.27 -6.04 5.92
N ASP A 31 13.85 -6.85 4.97
CA ASP A 31 13.47 -8.25 5.21
C ASP A 31 12.31 -8.42 6.18
N LYS A 32 11.49 -7.39 6.36
CA LYS A 32 10.37 -7.44 7.29
C LYS A 32 9.06 -7.08 6.63
N TYR A 33 7.99 -7.61 7.18
CA TYR A 33 6.64 -7.24 6.76
C TYR A 33 5.78 -6.83 7.95
N THR A 34 6.40 -6.59 9.08
CA THR A 34 5.72 -6.06 10.25
C THR A 34 5.70 -4.55 10.16
N LEU A 35 4.52 -3.98 10.23
CA LEU A 35 4.36 -2.56 10.04
C LEU A 35 4.63 -1.81 11.34
N ASP A 36 5.51 -0.83 11.26
CA ASP A 36 5.78 0.08 12.35
C ASP A 36 4.50 0.85 12.70
N GLU A 37 4.27 1.07 13.98
CA GLU A 37 3.06 1.73 14.46
C GLU A 37 2.87 3.12 13.86
N THR A 38 3.95 3.88 13.73
CA THR A 38 3.87 5.21 13.14
C THR A 38 3.46 5.13 11.68
N GLN A 39 4.03 4.19 10.93
CA GLN A 39 3.67 3.98 9.54
C GLN A 39 2.21 3.55 9.43
N ALA A 40 1.77 2.69 10.34
CA ALA A 40 0.39 2.22 10.35
C ALA A 40 -0.59 3.38 10.56
N LYS A 41 -0.30 4.21 11.55
CA LYS A 41 -1.15 5.37 11.82
C LYS A 41 -1.17 6.35 10.66
N ASN A 42 -0.02 6.56 10.05
CA ASN A 42 0.06 7.48 8.92
C ASN A 42 -0.76 6.99 7.73
N ALA A 43 -0.74 5.68 7.47
CA ALA A 43 -1.52 5.12 6.38
C ALA A 43 -3.02 5.28 6.62
N VAL A 44 -3.47 4.96 7.84
CA VAL A 44 -4.88 5.10 8.19
C VAL A 44 -5.30 6.57 8.10
N ASN A 45 -4.48 7.46 8.64
CA ASN A 45 -4.81 8.88 8.64
C ASN A 45 -4.84 9.46 7.23
N PHE A 46 -3.96 8.98 6.35
CA PHE A 46 -3.97 9.41 4.97
C PHE A 46 -5.33 9.17 4.33
N ILE A 47 -5.89 7.99 4.57
CA ILE A 47 -7.19 7.65 3.99
C ILE A 47 -8.32 8.42 4.69
N LYS A 48 -8.26 8.53 6.00
CA LYS A 48 -9.31 9.22 6.75
C LYS A 48 -9.34 10.72 6.48
N ASN A 49 -8.17 11.30 6.21
CA ASN A 49 -8.09 12.73 5.92
C ASN A 49 -8.41 13.05 4.47
N ALA A 50 -8.39 12.07 3.60
CA ALA A 50 -8.87 12.26 2.26
C ALA A 50 -10.39 12.43 2.31
N ASP A 51 -10.96 13.01 1.28
CA ASP A 51 -12.41 13.13 1.21
C ASP A 51 -13.00 11.74 0.99
N SER A 52 -13.28 11.05 2.08
CA SER A 52 -13.71 9.67 2.04
C SER A 52 -15.01 9.45 1.30
N THR A 53 -15.81 10.50 1.17
CA THR A 53 -17.06 10.38 0.42
C THR A 53 -16.81 10.25 -1.08
N ARG A 54 -15.57 10.53 -1.50
CA ARG A 54 -15.17 10.45 -2.91
C ARG A 54 -14.23 9.31 -3.20
N ILE A 55 -13.85 8.54 -2.20
CA ILE A 55 -12.98 7.39 -2.41
C ILE A 55 -13.83 6.24 -2.94
N GLU A 56 -13.56 5.83 -4.16
CA GLU A 56 -14.25 4.70 -4.73
C GLU A 56 -13.49 3.40 -4.48
N SER A 57 -12.17 3.47 -4.51
CA SER A 57 -11.38 2.25 -4.34
C SER A 57 -10.00 2.56 -3.80
N ILE A 58 -9.43 1.57 -3.14
CA ILE A 58 -8.06 1.58 -2.65
C ILE A 58 -7.35 0.42 -3.30
N GLN A 59 -6.16 0.68 -3.82
CA GLN A 59 -5.30 -0.37 -4.37
C GLN A 59 -4.01 -0.38 -3.56
N ILE A 60 -3.63 -1.57 -3.13
CA ILE A 60 -2.44 -1.77 -2.30
C ILE A 60 -1.44 -2.62 -3.06
N PHE A 61 -0.24 -2.09 -3.25
CA PHE A 61 0.83 -2.80 -3.93
C PHE A 61 2.02 -2.93 -3.01
N GLY A 62 2.51 -4.14 -2.86
CA GLY A 62 3.68 -4.42 -2.06
C GLY A 62 4.90 -4.61 -2.93
N TYR A 63 6.03 -4.09 -2.47
CA TYR A 63 7.30 -4.18 -3.17
C TYR A 63 8.40 -4.53 -2.20
N THR A 64 9.50 -5.03 -2.73
CA THR A 64 10.74 -5.18 -1.99
C THR A 64 11.87 -4.59 -2.80
N ASP A 65 12.92 -4.18 -2.10
CA ASP A 65 14.19 -3.84 -2.72
C ASP A 65 15.27 -4.81 -2.26
N ASP A 66 14.84 -5.85 -1.55
CA ASP A 66 15.77 -6.81 -0.97
C ASP A 66 16.44 -7.65 -2.05
N VAL A 67 17.72 -7.88 -1.86
CA VAL A 67 18.47 -8.77 -2.73
C VAL A 67 18.16 -10.20 -2.31
N GLY A 68 18.16 -11.10 -3.26
CA GLY A 68 17.95 -12.50 -2.96
C GLY A 68 17.04 -13.18 -3.96
N LYS A 69 16.47 -14.28 -3.53
CA LYS A 69 15.65 -15.09 -4.41
C LYS A 69 14.37 -14.39 -4.77
N GLU A 70 14.01 -14.46 -6.03
CA GLU A 70 12.83 -13.82 -6.57
C GLU A 70 11.56 -14.31 -5.89
N ALA A 71 11.45 -15.62 -5.68
CA ALA A 71 10.27 -16.19 -5.04
C ALA A 71 10.12 -15.68 -3.61
N TYR A 72 11.24 -15.56 -2.89
CA TYR A 72 11.21 -15.03 -1.53
C TYR A 72 10.73 -13.57 -1.52
N ASN A 73 11.26 -12.78 -2.41
CA ASN A 73 10.88 -11.36 -2.49
C ASN A 73 9.44 -11.19 -2.93
N PHE A 74 8.96 -12.06 -3.80
CA PHE A 74 7.56 -12.01 -4.19
C PHE A 74 6.65 -12.28 -2.99
N LYS A 75 6.98 -13.30 -2.21
CA LYS A 75 6.21 -13.61 -1.01
C LYS A 75 6.28 -12.48 0.00
N LEU A 76 7.46 -11.91 0.20
CA LEU A 76 7.62 -10.79 1.12
C LEU A 76 6.79 -9.59 0.69
N SER A 77 6.76 -9.29 -0.60
CA SER A 77 5.98 -8.17 -1.10
C SER A 77 4.48 -8.40 -0.90
N THR A 78 4.04 -9.65 -1.07
CA THR A 78 2.64 -10.00 -0.82
C THR A 78 2.30 -9.86 0.66
N ASP A 79 3.20 -10.32 1.53
CA ASP A 79 3.01 -10.20 2.97
C ASP A 79 2.95 -8.73 3.41
N ARG A 80 3.74 -7.87 2.77
CA ARG A 80 3.71 -6.44 3.06
C ARG A 80 2.38 -5.81 2.65
N ALA A 81 1.88 -6.18 1.47
CA ALA A 81 0.59 -5.67 1.02
C ALA A 81 -0.53 -6.13 1.95
N THR A 82 -0.47 -7.38 2.39
CA THR A 82 -1.45 -7.94 3.32
C THR A 82 -1.39 -7.24 4.67
N ALA A 83 -0.19 -6.93 5.15
CA ALA A 83 -0.04 -6.21 6.41
C ALA A 83 -0.70 -4.85 6.35
N ILE A 84 -0.58 -4.16 5.24
CA ILE A 84 -1.23 -2.86 5.07
C ILE A 84 -2.74 -3.01 5.02
N GLN A 85 -3.23 -4.01 4.29
CA GLN A 85 -4.66 -4.26 4.26
C GLN A 85 -5.22 -4.47 5.67
N ASN A 86 -4.56 -5.32 6.45
CA ASN A 86 -5.02 -5.61 7.80
C ASN A 86 -4.97 -4.36 8.68
N CYS A 87 -3.94 -3.56 8.52
CA CYS A 87 -3.81 -2.30 9.23
C CYS A 87 -4.98 -1.36 8.93
N LEU A 88 -5.33 -1.22 7.66
CA LEU A 88 -6.43 -0.35 7.26
C LEU A 88 -7.76 -0.83 7.82
N ILE A 89 -8.00 -2.13 7.74
CA ILE A 89 -9.24 -2.70 8.25
C ILE A 89 -9.34 -2.51 9.76
N GLN A 90 -8.26 -2.75 10.48
CA GLN A 90 -8.23 -2.52 11.92
C GLN A 90 -8.43 -1.05 12.26
N GLY A 91 -7.99 -0.17 11.40
CA GLY A 91 -8.16 1.27 11.58
C GLY A 91 -9.54 1.79 11.21
N GLY A 92 -10.44 0.90 10.79
CA GLY A 92 -11.81 1.30 10.50
C GLY A 92 -12.14 1.48 9.03
N ILE A 93 -11.20 1.15 8.14
CA ILE A 93 -11.46 1.26 6.70
C ILE A 93 -12.24 0.04 6.24
N THR A 94 -13.28 0.28 5.47
CA THR A 94 -14.13 -0.80 4.98
C THR A 94 -13.40 -1.66 3.95
N LYS A 95 -13.37 -2.96 4.19
CA LYS A 95 -12.73 -3.88 3.27
C LYS A 95 -13.31 -3.80 1.86
N LYS A 96 -14.57 -3.46 1.78
CA LYS A 96 -15.31 -3.41 0.53
C LYS A 96 -14.66 -2.50 -0.51
N ILE A 97 -14.02 -1.43 -0.08
CA ILE A 97 -13.38 -0.51 -1.02
C ILE A 97 -11.94 -0.87 -1.35
N ILE A 98 -11.37 -1.86 -0.66
CA ILE A 98 -10.02 -2.33 -0.97
C ILE A 98 -10.17 -3.36 -2.10
N VAL A 99 -9.91 -2.91 -3.31
CA VAL A 99 -10.21 -3.72 -4.50
C VAL A 99 -9.02 -4.47 -5.05
N THR A 100 -7.81 -4.08 -4.68
CA THR A 100 -6.60 -4.73 -5.16
C THR A 100 -5.60 -4.84 -4.03
N ILE A 101 -5.06 -6.04 -3.85
CA ILE A 101 -3.95 -6.31 -2.94
C ILE A 101 -3.01 -7.16 -3.73
N GLU A 102 -1.82 -6.65 -4.02
CA GLU A 102 -0.91 -7.37 -4.89
C GLU A 102 0.54 -7.16 -4.48
N GLY A 103 1.27 -8.26 -4.36
CA GLY A 103 2.71 -8.19 -4.21
C GLY A 103 3.35 -8.16 -5.58
N LYS A 104 4.23 -7.22 -5.80
CA LYS A 104 4.91 -7.04 -7.08
C LYS A 104 6.34 -7.58 -7.07
N GLY A 105 6.80 -8.07 -5.92
CA GLY A 105 8.15 -8.57 -5.82
C GLY A 105 9.16 -7.44 -5.73
N ARG A 106 10.37 -7.72 -6.22
CA ARG A 106 11.45 -6.75 -6.14
C ARG A 106 11.27 -5.66 -7.20
N ILE A 107 11.50 -4.43 -6.77
CA ILE A 107 11.50 -3.32 -7.70
C ILE A 107 12.74 -3.43 -8.58
N LEU A 108 12.52 -3.38 -9.87
CA LEU A 108 13.61 -3.35 -10.85
C LEU A 108 13.77 -1.90 -11.28
N ILE A 109 14.90 -1.35 -10.95
CA ILE A 109 15.20 0.04 -11.27
C ILE A 109 16.25 0.09 -12.37
#